data_2928c99037761caa8080ab393ed1b9af
#
_entry.id   2928c99037761caa8080ab393ed1b9af
#
_cell.length_a   1.000
_cell.length_b   1.000
_cell.length_c   1.000
_cell.angle_alpha   90.00
_cell.angle_beta   90.00
_cell.angle_gamma   90.00
#
_symmetry.space_group_name_H-M   'P 1'
#
loop_
_entity.id
_entity.type
_entity.pdbx_description
1 polymer ?
#
loop_
_entity_poly.entity_id
_entity_poly.type
_entity_poly.pdbx_seq_one_letter_code
_entity_poly.pdbx_strand_id
1 'polypeptide(L)'
;MRAEAESEGELGMLMVGNVGINRVLANCLDFKNIRTIEQMVFQRPGGFESTLYSYFYQPARLVDIKLARRSIKGERLDPATRALWFYATNTPGCQATWFNQWNSGRYKSHCFYAPVESANCY
;
A
#
# COMPACT_ATOMS: atom_id res chain seq x y z
N MET A 1 -5.88 3.87 4.06
CA MET A 1 -4.71 4.51 4.68
C MET A 1 -4.79 4.50 6.20
N ARG A 2 -5.75 5.20 6.79
CA ARG A 2 -5.86 5.30 8.24
C ARG A 2 -5.94 3.95 8.95
N ALA A 3 -6.81 3.07 8.48
CA ALA A 3 -7.01 1.77 9.11
C ALA A 3 -5.79 0.85 9.05
N GLU A 4 -4.92 1.04 8.04
CA GLU A 4 -3.72 0.22 7.87
C GLU A 4 -2.49 0.82 8.54
N ALA A 5 -2.42 2.14 8.69
CA ALA A 5 -1.17 2.79 9.02
C ALA A 5 -1.29 4.01 9.94
N GLU A 6 -2.40 4.19 10.66
CA GLU A 6 -2.54 5.35 11.56
C GLU A 6 -1.42 5.40 12.60
N SER A 7 -1.03 4.24 13.15
CA SER A 7 0.05 4.16 14.13
C SER A 7 1.43 4.54 13.57
N GLU A 8 1.57 4.57 12.26
CA GLU A 8 2.81 4.95 11.58
C GLU A 8 2.88 6.45 11.26
N GLY A 9 1.84 7.23 11.61
CA GLY A 9 1.78 8.66 11.38
C GLY A 9 1.40 9.03 9.95
N GLU A 10 1.45 10.32 9.63
CA GLU A 10 1.02 10.83 8.33
C GLU A 10 1.84 10.28 7.17
N LEU A 11 3.17 10.19 7.33
CA LEU A 11 4.03 9.65 6.27
C LEU A 11 3.73 8.18 6.02
N GLY A 12 3.52 7.39 7.07
CA GLY A 12 3.14 5.99 6.95
C GLY A 12 1.81 5.80 6.26
N MET A 13 0.84 6.64 6.59
CA MET A 13 -0.47 6.62 5.92
C MET A 13 -0.36 6.99 4.44
N LEU A 14 0.49 7.97 4.12
CA LEU A 14 0.73 8.35 2.73
C LEU A 14 1.38 7.20 1.96
N MET A 15 2.33 6.50 2.57
CA MET A 15 2.99 5.34 1.94
C MET A 15 1.99 4.22 1.63
N VAL A 16 1.09 3.92 2.55
CA VAL A 16 0.03 2.93 2.30
C VAL A 16 -0.89 3.40 1.17
N GLY A 17 -1.20 4.69 1.12
CA GLY A 17 -1.94 5.28 0.00
C GLY A 17 -1.20 5.12 -1.32
N ASN A 18 0.12 5.29 -1.31
CA ASN A 18 0.96 5.08 -2.49
C ASN A 18 0.85 3.64 -3.01
N VAL A 19 0.90 2.66 -2.10
CA VAL A 19 0.73 1.25 -2.49
C VAL A 19 -0.62 1.05 -3.17
N GLY A 20 -1.69 1.60 -2.59
CA GLY A 20 -3.02 1.48 -3.17
C GLY A 20 -3.11 2.06 -4.58
N ILE A 21 -2.62 3.27 -4.78
CA ILE A 21 -2.65 3.91 -6.11
C ILE A 21 -1.74 3.16 -7.09
N ASN A 22 -0.59 2.69 -6.63
CA ASN A 22 0.28 1.86 -7.47
C ASN A 22 -0.46 0.61 -7.98
N ARG A 23 -1.27 -0.04 -7.14
CA ARG A 23 -2.06 -1.21 -7.55
C ARG A 23 -3.06 -0.88 -8.64
N VAL A 24 -3.69 0.30 -8.59
CA VAL A 24 -4.62 0.74 -9.64
C VAL A 24 -3.90 0.97 -10.96
N LEU A 25 -2.67 1.49 -10.91
CA LEU A 25 -1.87 1.80 -12.09
C LEU A 25 -1.10 0.60 -12.63
N ALA A 26 -0.81 -0.39 -11.80
CA ALA A 26 -0.08 -1.58 -12.21
C ALA A 26 -0.94 -2.43 -13.14
N ASN A 27 -0.29 -3.03 -14.14
CA ASN A 27 -0.99 -3.90 -15.09
C ASN A 27 -0.34 -5.29 -15.06
N CYS A 28 -0.32 -5.91 -13.88
CA CYS A 28 0.46 -7.12 -13.66
C CYS A 28 -0.11 -7.96 -12.53
N LEU A 29 0.26 -9.25 -12.52
CA LEU A 29 -0.01 -10.16 -11.41
C LEU A 29 -1.47 -10.10 -10.97
N ASP A 30 -1.73 -10.03 -9.68
CA ASP A 30 -3.08 -9.98 -9.13
C ASP A 30 -3.80 -8.64 -9.39
N PHE A 31 -3.08 -7.62 -9.89
CA PHE A 31 -3.62 -6.28 -10.08
C PHE A 31 -3.98 -5.95 -11.54
N LYS A 32 -3.76 -6.87 -12.45
CA LYS A 32 -3.99 -6.60 -13.89
C LYS A 32 -5.44 -6.28 -14.25
N ASN A 33 -6.40 -6.66 -13.40
CA ASN A 33 -7.82 -6.37 -13.60
C ASN A 33 -8.35 -5.29 -12.65
N ILE A 34 -7.46 -4.67 -11.86
CA ILE A 34 -7.82 -3.60 -10.94
C ILE A 34 -7.68 -2.27 -11.69
N ARG A 35 -8.80 -1.54 -11.82
CA ARG A 35 -8.84 -0.28 -12.58
C ARG A 35 -9.36 0.89 -11.76
N THR A 36 -10.01 0.63 -10.62
CA THR A 36 -10.61 1.67 -9.80
C THR A 36 -10.11 1.57 -8.36
N ILE A 37 -10.22 2.68 -7.64
CA ILE A 37 -9.86 2.73 -6.22
C ILE A 37 -10.75 1.77 -5.42
N GLU A 38 -12.04 1.71 -5.72
CA GLU A 38 -12.94 0.81 -5.03
C GLU A 38 -12.54 -0.65 -5.23
N GLN A 39 -12.25 -1.06 -6.47
CA GLN A 39 -11.77 -2.42 -6.76
C GLN A 39 -10.50 -2.74 -5.98
N MET A 40 -9.57 -1.79 -5.91
CA MET A 40 -8.31 -1.96 -5.20
C MET A 40 -8.54 -2.12 -3.70
N VAL A 41 -9.38 -1.28 -3.09
CA VAL A 41 -9.62 -1.31 -1.65
C VAL A 41 -10.26 -2.62 -1.22
N PHE A 42 -11.23 -3.13 -1.99
CA PHE A 42 -12.00 -4.31 -1.61
C PHE A 42 -11.57 -5.59 -2.33
N GLN A 43 -10.40 -5.58 -2.97
CA GLN A 43 -9.87 -6.75 -3.67
C GLN A 43 -9.83 -7.98 -2.75
N ARG A 44 -10.27 -9.12 -3.26
CA ARG A 44 -10.22 -10.43 -2.60
C ARG A 44 -9.81 -11.49 -3.62
N PRO A 45 -8.82 -12.35 -3.32
CA PRO A 45 -7.86 -12.22 -2.22
C PRO A 45 -6.82 -11.14 -2.50
N GLY A 46 -5.99 -10.84 -1.52
CA GLY A 46 -4.86 -9.93 -1.71
C GLY A 46 -5.13 -8.46 -1.41
N GLY A 47 -6.37 -8.10 -1.04
CA GLY A 47 -6.71 -6.75 -0.66
C GLY A 47 -6.28 -6.40 0.77
N PHE A 48 -6.76 -5.25 1.24
CA PHE A 48 -6.40 -4.77 2.58
C PHE A 48 -7.19 -5.51 3.66
N GLU A 49 -6.47 -6.07 4.62
CA GLU A 49 -7.09 -6.81 5.72
C GLU A 49 -8.02 -5.93 6.55
N SER A 50 -7.71 -4.64 6.68
CA SER A 50 -8.50 -3.70 7.46
C SER A 50 -9.96 -3.61 7.03
N THR A 51 -10.29 -3.93 5.78
CA THR A 51 -11.68 -3.93 5.30
C THR A 51 -12.57 -4.94 6.02
N LEU A 52 -11.96 -5.90 6.73
CA LEU A 52 -12.69 -6.89 7.53
C LEU A 52 -13.10 -6.37 8.91
N TYR A 53 -12.62 -5.20 9.32
CA TYR A 53 -12.79 -4.68 10.68
C TYR A 53 -13.57 -3.37 10.69
N SER A 54 -14.32 -3.15 11.77
CA SER A 54 -15.17 -1.97 11.93
C SER A 54 -14.40 -0.65 11.88
N TYR A 55 -13.14 -0.64 12.31
CA TYR A 55 -12.33 0.56 12.30
C TYR A 55 -12.16 1.15 10.90
N PHE A 56 -12.13 0.31 9.87
CA PHE A 56 -12.03 0.75 8.49
C PHE A 56 -13.21 1.67 8.11
N TYR A 57 -14.39 1.43 8.69
CA TYR A 57 -15.61 2.13 8.32
C TYR A 57 -15.87 3.39 9.15
N GLN A 58 -14.89 3.83 9.94
CA GLN A 58 -14.97 5.12 10.64
C GLN A 58 -14.97 6.28 9.64
N PRO A 59 -15.68 7.38 9.92
CA PRO A 59 -15.63 8.55 9.04
C PRO A 59 -14.19 9.05 8.85
N ALA A 60 -13.85 9.43 7.63
CA ALA A 60 -12.51 9.96 7.32
C ALA A 60 -12.33 11.33 7.97
N ARG A 61 -11.16 11.57 8.56
CA ARG A 61 -10.78 12.86 9.10
C ARG A 61 -10.27 13.76 7.97
N LEU A 62 -10.19 15.07 8.20
CA LEU A 62 -9.64 15.99 7.19
C LEU A 62 -8.23 15.62 6.81
N VAL A 63 -7.39 15.19 7.76
CA VAL A 63 -6.02 14.76 7.47
C VAL A 63 -6.00 13.53 6.57
N ASP A 64 -6.93 12.60 6.76
CA ASP A 64 -7.01 11.38 5.94
C ASP A 64 -7.36 11.74 4.49
N ILE A 65 -8.32 12.63 4.31
CA ILE A 65 -8.75 13.09 2.98
C ILE A 65 -7.59 13.80 2.27
N LYS A 66 -6.87 14.66 2.99
CA LYS A 66 -5.73 15.39 2.45
C LYS A 66 -4.63 14.43 1.98
N LEU A 67 -4.30 13.43 2.78
CA LEU A 67 -3.28 12.43 2.43
C LEU A 67 -3.72 11.59 1.23
N ALA A 68 -4.99 11.19 1.18
CA ALA A 68 -5.53 10.45 0.04
C ALA A 68 -5.40 11.26 -1.25
N ARG A 69 -5.74 12.55 -1.22
CA ARG A 69 -5.60 13.43 -2.37
C ARG A 69 -4.15 13.55 -2.85
N ARG A 70 -3.20 13.61 -1.92
CA ARG A 70 -1.77 13.67 -2.25
C ARG A 70 -1.34 12.41 -3.02
N SER A 71 -1.74 11.23 -2.55
CA SER A 71 -1.46 9.97 -3.25
C SER A 71 -2.11 9.92 -4.63
N ILE A 72 -3.37 10.30 -4.74
CA ILE A 72 -4.12 10.28 -6.01
C ILE A 72 -3.48 11.22 -7.03
N LYS A 73 -2.98 12.37 -6.58
CA LYS A 73 -2.30 13.33 -7.44
C LYS A 73 -0.90 12.89 -7.88
N GLY A 74 -0.40 11.79 -7.35
CA GLY A 74 0.88 11.21 -7.77
C GLY A 74 2.03 11.40 -6.81
N GLU A 75 1.82 11.97 -5.63
CA GLU A 75 2.90 12.10 -4.66
C GLU A 75 3.35 10.73 -4.18
N ARG A 76 4.64 10.50 -4.15
CA ARG A 76 5.25 9.22 -3.75
C ARG A 76 6.36 9.45 -2.74
N LEU A 77 6.45 8.53 -1.76
CA LEU A 77 7.52 8.54 -0.76
C LEU A 77 8.21 7.19 -0.74
N ASP A 78 9.53 7.17 -0.87
CA ASP A 78 10.29 5.96 -0.64
C ASP A 78 10.14 5.52 0.82
N PRO A 79 10.03 4.23 1.10
CA PRO A 79 10.23 3.10 0.19
C PRO A 79 8.97 2.64 -0.57
N ALA A 80 7.88 3.41 -0.54
CA ALA A 80 6.62 3.01 -1.15
C ALA A 80 6.45 3.49 -2.60
N THR A 81 7.43 4.22 -3.17
CA THR A 81 7.30 4.84 -4.49
C THR A 81 6.80 3.88 -5.57
N ARG A 82 7.33 2.65 -5.60
CA ARG A 82 6.94 1.63 -6.57
C ARG A 82 6.37 0.37 -5.91
N ALA A 83 6.12 0.42 -4.61
CA ALA A 83 5.67 -0.76 -3.87
C ALA A 83 4.23 -1.13 -4.23
N LEU A 84 3.98 -2.42 -4.34
CA LEU A 84 2.65 -2.98 -4.52
C LEU A 84 2.20 -3.78 -3.30
N TRP A 85 3.11 -4.11 -2.41
CA TRP A 85 2.83 -4.91 -1.20
C TRP A 85 3.53 -4.33 0.01
N PHE A 86 2.96 -4.61 1.17
CA PHE A 86 3.61 -4.32 2.44
C PHE A 86 3.08 -5.28 3.51
N TYR A 87 3.87 -5.46 4.56
CA TYR A 87 3.37 -6.14 5.77
C TYR A 87 3.95 -5.45 7.01
N ALA A 88 3.25 -5.60 8.13
CA ALA A 88 3.70 -5.08 9.41
C ALA A 88 4.47 -6.15 10.17
N THR A 89 5.54 -5.74 10.86
CA THR A 89 6.31 -6.64 11.70
C THR A 89 6.91 -5.91 12.89
N ASN A 90 7.04 -6.62 14.02
CA ASN A 90 7.74 -6.12 15.21
C ASN A 90 9.18 -6.61 15.25
N THR A 91 9.60 -7.47 14.33
CA THR A 91 10.97 -7.94 14.27
C THR A 91 11.89 -6.87 13.68
N PRO A 92 13.20 -6.87 14.00
CA PRO A 92 14.09 -5.81 13.55
C PRO A 92 14.45 -5.84 12.06
N GLY A 93 14.06 -6.87 11.31
CA GLY A 93 14.40 -6.98 9.90
C GLY A 93 13.21 -7.29 9.03
N CYS A 94 13.34 -7.00 7.73
CA CYS A 94 12.38 -7.40 6.70
C CYS A 94 12.96 -8.57 5.91
N GLN A 95 12.08 -9.44 5.39
CA GLN A 95 12.52 -10.48 4.48
C GLN A 95 13.13 -9.82 3.22
N ALA A 96 14.20 -10.42 2.69
CA ALA A 96 14.85 -9.88 1.49
C ALA A 96 13.93 -9.92 0.28
N THR A 97 13.12 -10.98 0.19
CA THR A 97 12.07 -11.12 -0.83
C THR A 97 10.79 -11.58 -0.16
N TRP A 98 9.66 -11.26 -0.76
CA TRP A 98 8.35 -11.72 -0.30
C TRP A 98 7.52 -12.07 -1.53
N PHE A 99 7.09 -13.32 -1.62
CA PHE A 99 6.43 -13.84 -2.83
C PHE A 99 7.25 -13.53 -4.10
N ASN A 100 8.59 -13.67 -4.00
CA ASN A 100 9.56 -13.40 -5.06
C ASN A 100 9.67 -11.93 -5.49
N GLN A 101 9.14 -11.01 -4.71
CA GLN A 101 9.22 -9.58 -5.02
C GLN A 101 10.28 -8.91 -4.15
N TRP A 102 10.82 -7.80 -4.62
CA TRP A 102 11.96 -7.14 -3.98
C TRP A 102 11.56 -6.30 -2.77
N ASN A 103 12.34 -6.40 -1.70
CA ASN A 103 12.23 -5.47 -0.59
C ASN A 103 12.67 -4.09 -1.07
N SER A 104 11.74 -3.12 -1.06
CA SER A 104 12.05 -1.74 -1.45
C SER A 104 12.42 -0.87 -0.25
N GLY A 105 12.26 -1.39 0.97
CA GLY A 105 12.67 -0.70 2.18
C GLY A 105 11.65 -0.82 3.30
N ARG A 106 12.01 -0.23 4.43
CA ARG A 106 11.17 -0.26 5.64
C ARG A 106 10.88 1.16 6.13
N TYR A 107 9.66 1.38 6.59
CA TYR A 107 9.29 2.58 7.33
C TYR A 107 8.61 2.14 8.62
N LYS A 108 9.21 2.45 9.77
CA LYS A 108 8.73 2.03 11.09
C LYS A 108 8.45 0.51 11.09
N SER A 109 7.20 0.10 11.34
CA SER A 109 6.85 -1.33 11.41
C SER A 109 6.46 -1.93 10.06
N HIS A 110 6.43 -1.16 8.98
CA HIS A 110 6.03 -1.66 7.66
C HIS A 110 7.22 -1.96 6.77
N CYS A 111 7.24 -3.17 6.21
CA CYS A 111 8.18 -3.60 5.17
C CYS A 111 7.48 -3.52 3.82
N PHE A 112 8.08 -2.83 2.86
CA PHE A 112 7.49 -2.59 1.54
C PHE A 112 8.18 -3.41 0.47
N TYR A 113 7.41 -3.85 -0.53
CA TYR A 113 7.91 -4.69 -1.61
C TYR A 113 7.46 -4.16 -2.97
N ALA A 114 8.41 -4.05 -3.88
CA ALA A 114 8.18 -3.60 -5.25
C ALA A 114 8.28 -4.79 -6.21
N PRO A 115 7.55 -4.75 -7.34
CA PRO A 115 7.59 -5.84 -8.30
C PRO A 115 8.95 -5.96 -8.95
N VAL A 116 9.39 -7.21 -9.19
CA VAL A 116 10.57 -7.47 -10.01
C VAL A 116 10.30 -7.05 -11.44
N GLU A 117 11.36 -6.73 -12.19
CA GLU A 117 11.23 -6.23 -13.56
C GLU A 117 10.48 -7.19 -14.46
N SER A 118 10.72 -8.49 -14.31
CA SER A 118 10.05 -9.52 -15.13
C SER A 118 8.54 -9.59 -14.93
N ALA A 119 8.00 -8.98 -13.89
CA ALA A 119 6.55 -8.95 -13.66
C ALA A 119 5.82 -7.97 -14.60
N ASN A 120 6.55 -7.09 -15.27
CA ASN A 120 5.99 -6.11 -16.23
C ASN A 120 4.89 -5.24 -15.64
N CYS A 121 5.10 -4.72 -14.44
CA CYS A 121 4.10 -3.90 -13.75
C CYS A 121 4.11 -2.43 -14.19
N TYR A 122 5.24 -1.95 -14.70
CA TYR A 122 5.43 -0.54 -15.05
C TYR A 122 6.05 -0.38 -16.42
#